data_d5026637913e303a1e71c75de8da77fc
#
_entry.id   d5026637913e303a1e71c75de8da77fc
#
_cell.length_a   1.000
_cell.length_b   1.000
_cell.length_c   1.000
_cell.angle_alpha   90.00
_cell.angle_beta   90.00
_cell.angle_gamma   90.00
#
_symmetry.space_group_name_H-M   'P 1'
#
loop_
_entity.id
_entity.type
_entity.pdbx_description
1 polymer ?
#
loop_
_entity_poly.entity_id
_entity_poly.type
_entity_poly.pdbx_seq_one_letter_code
_entity_poly.pdbx_strand_id
1 'polypeptide(L)'
;FVDLGTSLPDTFASMHAAKDDSSADAAIGNVTGSNSVNVFLGLGLPWLIASIHAVSTGRINQATGEVGYWVPKGAGLSFSVFIFCVEALVCITGLLLRHKFVGGELGGSKWGCRLWGALFLSLWFVYITLSIMIAKKMIAVPSWL
;
A
#
# COMPACT_ATOMS: atom_id res chain seq x y z
N PHE A 1 -12.18 -10.01 0.22
CA PHE A 1 -13.03 -9.89 1.43
C PHE A 1 -12.19 -9.89 2.71
N VAL A 2 -11.14 -10.71 2.80
CA VAL A 2 -10.26 -10.74 3.99
C VAL A 2 -9.55 -9.39 4.16
N ASP A 3 -9.00 -8.82 3.10
CA ASP A 3 -8.31 -7.52 3.13
C ASP A 3 -9.24 -6.37 3.55
N LEU A 4 -10.50 -6.40 3.13
CA LEU A 4 -11.50 -5.43 3.61
C LEU A 4 -11.77 -5.60 5.11
N GLY A 5 -11.84 -6.84 5.60
CA GLY A 5 -12.07 -7.12 7.01
C GLY A 5 -10.93 -6.66 7.91
N THR A 6 -9.69 -6.74 7.46
CA THR A 6 -8.51 -6.28 8.21
C THR A 6 -8.31 -4.77 8.13
N SER A 7 -8.67 -4.14 7.00
CA SER A 7 -8.43 -2.70 6.78
C SER A 7 -9.56 -1.79 7.33
N LEU A 8 -10.76 -2.31 7.52
CA LEU A 8 -11.88 -1.53 8.07
C LEU A 8 -11.63 -1.00 9.50
N PRO A 9 -11.14 -1.81 10.47
CA PRO A 9 -10.83 -1.31 11.80
C PRO A 9 -9.80 -0.18 11.77
N ASP A 10 -8.74 -0.32 10.95
CA ASP A 10 -7.70 0.70 10.80
C ASP A 10 -8.25 1.99 10.20
N THR A 11 -9.17 1.88 9.25
CA THR A 11 -9.86 3.03 8.65
C THR A 11 -10.68 3.77 9.70
N PHE A 12 -11.46 3.07 10.53
CA PHE A 12 -12.24 3.70 11.59
C PHE A 12 -11.36 4.32 12.68
N ALA A 13 -10.26 3.65 13.07
CA ALA A 13 -9.32 4.19 14.04
C ALA A 13 -8.66 5.46 13.51
N SER A 14 -8.22 5.49 12.25
CA SER A 14 -7.64 6.66 11.62
C SER A 14 -8.64 7.80 11.46
N MET A 15 -9.91 7.50 11.15
CA MET A 15 -10.98 8.50 11.10
C MET A 15 -11.26 9.11 12.48
N HIS A 16 -11.19 8.31 13.55
CA HIS A 16 -11.38 8.78 14.91
C HIS A 16 -10.22 9.68 15.33
N ALA A 17 -8.99 9.23 15.11
CA ALA A 17 -7.80 10.04 15.36
C ALA A 17 -7.84 11.38 14.61
N ALA A 18 -8.23 11.37 13.32
CA ALA A 18 -8.34 12.58 12.52
C ALA A 18 -9.45 13.56 12.98
N LYS A 19 -10.43 13.11 13.76
CA LYS A 19 -11.48 13.96 14.33
C LYS A 19 -11.08 14.60 15.65
N ASP A 20 -10.31 13.86 16.44
CA ASP A 20 -9.98 14.26 17.80
C ASP A 20 -8.68 15.06 17.87
N ASP A 21 -7.79 14.89 16.87
CA ASP A 21 -6.53 15.61 16.79
C ASP A 21 -6.63 16.90 15.98
N SER A 22 -5.79 17.86 16.34
CA SER A 22 -5.60 19.11 15.58
C SER A 22 -4.72 18.94 14.34
N SER A 23 -3.98 17.83 14.23
CA SER A 23 -3.09 17.49 13.12
C SER A 23 -3.42 16.11 12.53
N ALA A 24 -2.88 15.81 11.36
CA ALA A 24 -3.02 14.49 10.73
C ALA A 24 -2.07 13.43 11.28
N ASP A 25 -1.17 13.80 12.20
CA ASP A 25 -0.05 12.95 12.62
C ASP A 25 -0.50 11.60 13.17
N ALA A 26 -1.47 11.58 14.07
CA ALA A 26 -1.99 10.34 14.64
C ALA A 26 -2.67 9.46 13.61
N ALA A 27 -3.45 10.05 12.69
CA ALA A 27 -4.11 9.30 11.62
C ALA A 27 -3.10 8.72 10.63
N ILE A 28 -2.09 9.51 10.22
CA ILE A 28 -1.01 9.06 9.34
C ILE A 28 -0.16 7.99 10.03
N GLY A 29 0.18 8.19 11.30
CA GLY A 29 0.91 7.23 12.12
C GLY A 29 0.20 5.89 12.22
N ASN A 30 -1.11 5.90 12.45
CA ASN A 30 -1.92 4.68 12.51
C ASN A 30 -1.95 3.94 11.16
N VAL A 31 -2.20 4.63 10.05
CA VAL A 31 -2.19 4.03 8.70
C VAL A 31 -0.81 3.46 8.36
N THR A 32 0.25 4.20 8.64
CA THR A 32 1.63 3.77 8.34
C THR A 32 2.05 2.57 9.20
N GLY A 33 1.72 2.62 10.49
CA GLY A 33 2.01 1.54 11.43
C GLY A 33 1.31 0.24 11.05
N SER A 34 0.01 0.30 10.81
CA SER A 34 -0.80 -0.85 10.42
C SER A 34 -0.32 -1.46 9.09
N ASN A 35 -0.03 -0.65 8.08
CA ASN A 35 0.52 -1.14 6.81
C ASN A 35 1.90 -1.79 7.00
N SER A 36 2.77 -1.21 7.83
CA SER A 36 4.08 -1.80 8.14
C SER A 36 3.95 -3.16 8.79
N VAL A 37 3.08 -3.30 9.79
CA VAL A 37 2.81 -4.58 10.46
C VAL A 37 2.25 -5.59 9.46
N ASN A 38 1.30 -5.22 8.62
CA ASN A 38 0.71 -6.10 7.60
C ASN A 38 1.76 -6.60 6.60
N VAL A 39 2.70 -5.75 6.17
CA VAL A 39 3.77 -6.15 5.26
C VAL A 39 4.79 -7.05 5.98
N PHE A 40 5.29 -6.65 7.14
CA PHE A 40 6.32 -7.42 7.84
C PHE A 40 5.81 -8.76 8.36
N LEU A 41 4.65 -8.80 9.01
CA LEU A 41 4.09 -10.04 9.53
C LEU A 41 3.29 -10.80 8.48
N GLY A 42 2.51 -10.11 7.62
CA GLY A 42 1.65 -10.75 6.63
C GLY A 42 2.41 -11.34 5.44
N LEU A 43 3.47 -10.69 4.98
CA LEU A 43 4.30 -11.17 3.88
C LEU A 43 5.68 -11.66 4.35
N GLY A 44 6.36 -10.89 5.17
CA GLY A 44 7.75 -11.18 5.57
C GLY A 44 7.87 -12.48 6.33
N LEU A 45 7.04 -12.70 7.35
CA LEU A 45 7.11 -13.90 8.16
C LEU A 45 6.77 -15.19 7.39
N PRO A 46 5.68 -15.28 6.60
CA PRO A 46 5.40 -16.45 5.76
C PRO A 46 6.50 -16.71 4.74
N TRP A 47 7.11 -15.69 4.16
CA TRP A 47 8.20 -15.85 3.20
C TRP A 47 9.48 -16.37 3.88
N LEU A 48 9.79 -15.88 5.08
CA LEU A 48 10.90 -16.38 5.89
C LEU A 48 10.71 -17.86 6.21
N ILE A 49 9.52 -18.24 6.70
CA ILE A 49 9.19 -19.64 7.02
C ILE A 49 9.28 -20.52 5.77
N ALA A 50 8.73 -20.06 4.64
CA ALA A 50 8.78 -20.79 3.38
C ALA A 50 10.23 -20.99 2.89
N SER A 51 11.09 -19.97 3.05
CA SER A 51 12.50 -20.05 2.66
C SER A 51 13.28 -21.02 3.56
N ILE A 52 13.08 -20.95 4.87
CA ILE A 52 13.69 -21.89 5.82
C ILE A 52 13.26 -23.34 5.49
N HIS A 53 11.97 -23.54 5.25
CA HIS A 53 11.47 -24.86 4.87
C HIS A 53 12.04 -25.34 3.54
N ALA A 54 12.18 -24.47 2.54
CA ALA A 54 12.78 -24.81 1.25
C ALA A 54 14.25 -25.23 1.38
N VAL A 55 15.03 -24.54 2.22
CA VAL A 55 16.42 -24.89 2.52
C VAL A 55 16.48 -26.25 3.24
N SER A 56 15.68 -26.44 4.30
CA SER A 56 15.71 -27.64 5.13
C SER A 56 15.26 -28.91 4.38
N THR A 57 14.39 -28.77 3.39
CA THR A 57 13.88 -29.90 2.57
C THR A 57 14.64 -30.09 1.27
N GLY A 58 15.70 -29.32 1.01
CA GLY A 58 16.49 -29.41 -0.22
C GLY A 58 15.70 -29.14 -1.50
N ARG A 59 14.61 -28.36 -1.41
CA ARG A 59 13.81 -28.03 -2.59
C ARG A 59 14.61 -27.16 -3.55
N ILE A 60 14.66 -27.59 -4.80
CA ILE A 60 15.30 -26.85 -5.88
C ILE A 60 14.29 -25.86 -6.45
N ASN A 61 14.68 -24.59 -6.54
CA ASN A 61 13.92 -23.59 -7.24
C ASN A 61 13.93 -23.90 -8.75
N GLN A 62 12.76 -24.18 -9.32
CA GLN A 62 12.65 -24.51 -10.75
C GLN A 62 13.03 -23.34 -11.68
N ALA A 63 13.06 -22.11 -11.18
CA ALA A 63 13.42 -20.95 -11.97
C ALA A 63 14.91 -20.65 -11.99
N THR A 64 15.65 -20.94 -10.88
CA THR A 64 17.09 -20.64 -10.75
C THR A 64 17.96 -21.88 -10.72
N GLY A 65 17.40 -23.07 -10.51
CA GLY A 65 18.16 -24.32 -10.33
C GLY A 65 18.92 -24.41 -9.01
N GLU A 66 18.81 -23.43 -8.12
CA GLU A 66 19.51 -23.39 -6.83
C GLU A 66 18.66 -23.94 -5.70
N VAL A 67 19.32 -24.59 -4.74
CA VAL A 67 18.66 -25.12 -3.55
C VAL A 67 18.37 -23.99 -2.57
N GLY A 68 17.15 -23.94 -2.06
CA GLY A 68 16.83 -23.11 -0.90
C GLY A 68 16.24 -21.75 -1.19
N TYR A 69 15.96 -21.39 -2.44
CA TYR A 69 15.27 -20.13 -2.75
C TYR A 69 13.78 -20.37 -3.03
N TRP A 70 12.93 -19.80 -2.17
CA TRP A 70 11.51 -19.71 -2.48
C TRP A 70 11.24 -18.34 -3.11
N VAL A 71 10.83 -18.34 -4.37
CA VAL A 71 10.44 -17.13 -5.09
C VAL A 71 8.92 -17.16 -5.26
N PRO A 72 8.20 -16.20 -4.67
CA PRO A 72 6.78 -16.09 -4.91
C PRO A 72 6.53 -15.80 -6.40
N LYS A 73 5.59 -16.53 -7.01
CA LYS A 73 5.14 -16.26 -8.36
C LYS A 73 4.25 -15.00 -8.34
N GLY A 74 4.88 -13.84 -8.34
CA GLY A 74 4.20 -12.53 -8.31
C GLY A 74 4.41 -11.79 -9.63
N ALA A 75 3.80 -12.29 -10.72
CA ALA A 75 3.74 -11.53 -11.95
C ALA A 75 2.98 -10.21 -11.69
N GLY A 76 3.67 -9.09 -11.83
CA GLY A 76 3.09 -7.75 -11.64
C GLY A 76 3.28 -7.14 -10.24
N LEU A 77 3.96 -7.82 -9.29
CA LEU A 77 4.21 -7.25 -7.97
C LEU A 77 5.07 -5.97 -8.07
N SER A 78 6.14 -6.00 -8.87
CA SER A 78 7.02 -4.83 -9.07
C SER A 78 6.26 -3.62 -9.62
N PHE A 79 5.38 -3.85 -10.58
CA PHE A 79 4.56 -2.79 -11.15
C PHE A 79 3.53 -2.24 -10.14
N SER A 80 2.89 -3.11 -9.36
CA SER A 80 1.96 -2.67 -8.32
C SER A 80 2.67 -1.84 -7.24
N VAL A 81 3.87 -2.24 -6.84
CA VAL A 81 4.71 -1.45 -5.92
C VAL A 81 5.11 -0.12 -6.53
N PHE A 82 5.49 -0.10 -7.81
CA PHE A 82 5.85 1.14 -8.51
C PHE A 82 4.67 2.13 -8.53
N ILE A 83 3.46 1.70 -8.93
CA ILE A 83 2.27 2.55 -8.93
C ILE A 83 1.98 3.05 -7.52
N PHE A 84 2.02 2.16 -6.52
CA PHE A 84 1.83 2.55 -5.12
C PHE A 84 2.81 3.64 -4.68
N CYS A 85 4.09 3.53 -5.03
CA CYS A 85 5.09 4.56 -4.71
C CYS A 85 4.77 5.90 -5.37
N VAL A 86 4.35 5.88 -6.64
CA VAL A 86 3.96 7.11 -7.35
C VAL A 86 2.75 7.76 -6.68
N GLU A 87 1.71 6.99 -6.36
CA GLU A 87 0.51 7.50 -5.70
C GLU A 87 0.79 7.99 -4.27
N ALA A 88 1.65 7.30 -3.53
CA ALA A 88 2.09 7.73 -2.22
C ALA A 88 2.82 9.07 -2.27
N LEU A 89 3.70 9.27 -3.26
CA LEU A 89 4.37 10.56 -3.49
C LEU A 89 3.38 11.67 -3.80
N VAL A 90 2.38 11.40 -4.64
CA VAL A 90 1.31 12.37 -4.95
C VAL A 90 0.51 12.70 -3.68
N CYS A 91 0.17 11.71 -2.88
CA CYS A 91 -0.57 11.89 -1.63
C CYS A 91 0.23 12.74 -0.63
N ILE A 92 1.50 12.37 -0.37
CA ILE A 92 2.37 13.09 0.55
C ILE A 92 2.59 14.53 0.08
N THR A 93 2.87 14.72 -1.21
CA THR A 93 3.04 16.06 -1.78
C THR A 93 1.77 16.89 -1.63
N GLY A 94 0.60 16.28 -1.86
CA GLY A 94 -0.69 16.93 -1.66
C GLY A 94 -0.93 17.36 -0.21
N LEU A 95 -0.59 16.51 0.77
CA LEU A 95 -0.68 16.84 2.19
C LEU A 95 0.27 17.97 2.58
N LEU A 96 1.52 17.95 2.10
CA LEU A 96 2.51 19.01 2.35
C LEU A 96 2.07 20.35 1.74
N LEU A 97 1.56 20.34 0.51
CA LEU A 97 1.02 21.54 -0.14
C LEU A 97 -0.16 22.09 0.66
N ARG A 98 -1.04 21.23 1.10
CA ARG A 98 -2.18 21.61 1.91
C ARG A 98 -1.77 22.22 3.25
N HIS A 99 -0.80 21.60 3.94
CA HIS A 99 -0.22 22.15 5.17
C HIS A 99 0.28 23.59 4.93
N LYS A 100 1.03 23.80 3.85
CA LYS A 100 1.63 25.10 3.52
C LYS A 100 0.61 26.17 3.13
N PHE A 101 -0.44 25.82 2.35
CA PHE A 101 -1.38 26.81 1.80
C PHE A 101 -2.64 27.00 2.64
N VAL A 102 -3.05 26.01 3.42
CA VAL A 102 -4.30 26.04 4.18
C VAL A 102 -4.06 26.16 5.69
N GLY A 103 -2.80 25.95 6.11
CA GLY A 103 -2.40 26.04 7.53
C GLY A 103 -2.71 24.78 8.35
N GLY A 104 -2.96 23.65 7.68
CA GLY A 104 -3.14 22.35 8.32
C GLY A 104 -3.64 21.27 7.35
N GLU A 105 -3.29 20.01 7.63
CA GLU A 105 -3.66 18.88 6.79
C GLU A 105 -5.15 18.55 6.87
N LEU A 106 -5.76 18.72 8.03
CA LEU A 106 -7.16 18.37 8.30
C LEU A 106 -8.13 19.54 8.24
N GLY A 107 -7.65 20.77 8.36
CA GLY A 107 -8.49 21.97 8.43
C GLY A 107 -8.91 22.55 7.09
N GLY A 108 -9.56 23.71 7.13
CA GLY A 108 -9.88 24.53 5.96
C GLY A 108 -11.36 24.53 5.56
N SER A 109 -11.65 25.05 4.37
CA SER A 109 -13.02 25.17 3.88
C SER A 109 -13.64 23.78 3.62
N LYS A 110 -14.93 23.62 3.90
CA LYS A 110 -15.68 22.37 3.68
C LYS A 110 -15.57 21.87 2.22
N TRP A 111 -15.53 22.78 1.27
CA TRP A 111 -15.34 22.45 -0.15
C TRP A 111 -13.92 21.94 -0.45
N GLY A 112 -12.90 22.62 0.10
CA GLY A 112 -11.51 22.18 -0.03
C GLY A 112 -11.30 20.77 0.53
N CYS A 113 -11.84 20.48 1.73
CA CYS A 113 -11.76 19.15 2.33
C CYS A 113 -12.41 18.07 1.45
N ARG A 114 -13.58 18.38 0.86
CA ARG A 114 -14.27 17.43 -0.03
C ARG A 114 -13.49 17.17 -1.32
N LEU A 115 -12.92 18.22 -1.92
CA LEU A 115 -12.11 18.08 -3.14
C LEU A 115 -10.85 17.24 -2.90
N TRP A 116 -10.12 17.51 -1.83
CA TRP A 116 -8.95 16.73 -1.46
C TRP A 116 -9.31 15.27 -1.10
N GLY A 117 -10.39 15.06 -0.37
CA GLY A 117 -10.89 13.72 -0.07
C GLY A 117 -11.29 12.96 -1.33
N ALA A 118 -11.97 13.60 -2.28
CA ALA A 118 -12.33 13.01 -3.56
C ALA A 118 -11.08 12.67 -4.40
N LEU A 119 -10.06 13.54 -4.39
CA LEU A 119 -8.79 13.30 -5.07
C LEU A 119 -8.09 12.06 -4.49
N PHE A 120 -7.92 11.97 -3.18
CA PHE A 120 -7.27 10.82 -2.55
C PHE A 120 -8.06 9.53 -2.76
N LEU A 121 -9.39 9.60 -2.72
CA LEU A 121 -10.23 8.46 -3.03
C LEU A 121 -10.08 8.02 -4.50
N SER A 122 -9.95 8.98 -5.44
CA SER A 122 -9.75 8.68 -6.85
C SER A 122 -8.41 7.97 -7.13
N LEU A 123 -7.33 8.32 -6.40
CA LEU A 123 -6.05 7.62 -6.49
C LEU A 123 -6.21 6.12 -6.16
N TRP A 124 -6.94 5.81 -5.09
CA TRP A 124 -7.22 4.42 -4.73
C TRP A 124 -7.98 3.66 -5.85
N PHE A 125 -8.98 4.29 -6.48
CA PHE A 125 -9.67 3.68 -7.63
C PHE A 125 -8.74 3.47 -8.82
N VAL A 126 -7.84 4.42 -9.10
CA VAL A 126 -6.82 4.29 -10.15
C VAL A 126 -5.91 3.10 -9.87
N TYR A 127 -5.39 2.99 -8.63
CA TYR A 127 -4.56 1.87 -8.21
C TYR A 127 -5.26 0.51 -8.45
N ILE A 128 -6.48 0.36 -7.94
CA ILE A 128 -7.25 -0.88 -8.09
C ILE A 128 -7.49 -1.21 -9.57
N THR A 129 -7.88 -0.22 -10.36
CA THR A 129 -8.14 -0.42 -11.80
C THR A 129 -6.89 -0.88 -12.53
N LEU A 130 -5.77 -0.20 -12.35
CA LEU A 130 -4.49 -0.57 -12.96
C LEU A 130 -4.03 -1.96 -12.51
N SER A 131 -4.14 -2.27 -11.22
CA SER A 131 -3.78 -3.58 -10.67
C SER A 131 -4.62 -4.71 -11.28
N ILE A 132 -5.93 -4.50 -11.47
CA ILE A 132 -6.81 -5.48 -12.12
C ILE A 132 -6.44 -5.64 -13.61
N MET A 133 -6.17 -4.54 -14.33
CA MET A 133 -5.80 -4.59 -15.75
C MET A 133 -4.52 -5.38 -15.97
N ILE A 134 -3.55 -5.26 -15.09
CA ILE A 134 -2.30 -6.02 -15.13
C ILE A 134 -2.54 -7.50 -14.80
N ALA A 135 -3.29 -7.76 -13.72
CA ALA A 135 -3.62 -9.13 -13.33
C ALA A 135 -4.35 -9.89 -14.46
N LYS A 136 -5.17 -9.18 -15.25
CA LYS A 136 -5.82 -9.72 -16.44
C LYS A 136 -4.94 -9.69 -17.71
N LYS A 137 -3.67 -9.29 -17.61
CA LYS A 137 -2.74 -9.14 -18.75
C LYS A 137 -3.24 -8.22 -19.85
N MET A 138 -4.10 -7.27 -19.53
CA MET A 138 -4.61 -6.26 -20.47
C MET A 138 -3.58 -5.17 -20.76
N ILE A 139 -2.66 -4.95 -19.84
CA ILE A 139 -1.53 -4.03 -19.98
C ILE A 139 -0.25 -4.84 -19.87
N ALA A 140 0.67 -4.66 -20.83
CA ALA A 140 2.00 -5.24 -20.74
C ALA A 140 2.83 -4.48 -19.70
N VAL A 141 3.41 -5.20 -18.75
CA VAL A 141 4.37 -4.62 -17.80
C VAL A 141 5.65 -4.33 -18.59
N PRO A 142 6.22 -3.11 -18.49
CA PRO A 142 7.50 -2.81 -19.12
C PRO A 142 8.59 -3.77 -18.63
N SER A 143 9.47 -4.17 -19.54
CA SER A 143 10.51 -5.17 -19.26
C SER A 143 11.57 -4.73 -18.23
N TRP A 144 11.60 -3.45 -17.87
CA TRP A 144 12.50 -2.87 -16.86
C TRP A 144 11.90 -2.81 -15.44
N LEU A 145 10.65 -3.21 -15.26
CA LEU A 145 9.94 -3.36 -13.99
C LEU A 145 9.76 -4.84 -13.65
#